data_9aa426f081661df66bbaf917fc17d591
#
_entry.id   9aa426f081661df66bbaf917fc17d591
#
_cell.length_a   1.000
_cell.length_b   1.000
_cell.length_c   1.000
_cell.angle_alpha   90.00
_cell.angle_beta   90.00
_cell.angle_gamma   90.00
#
_symmetry.space_group_name_H-M   'P 1'
#
loop_
_entity.id
_entity.type
_entity.pdbx_description
1 polymer ?
#
loop_
_entity_poly.entity_id
_entity_poly.type
_entity_poly.pdbx_seq_one_letter_code
_entity_poly.pdbx_strand_id
1 'polypeptide(L)'
;RSSGLYQKKNMRWASFSRVNVVVGLRENGSSWNLAKEDGMNVMSISDAAKEADIIHILLPDEIQEDVYNNQIAEYVESGNTISFSHGYNIHFGLIKPGEDVNIVMFAPKGPGSRVRTTYLDGFGIPGLVAIEQDATGDALQLALGMAKATGLTKAGVIETTFKEETETDLFGEQAVLCGGITALINAGFQTLVEAGYQPEIAYFETCHEVKLIVDDIYENGFGGMWKDVSNTAEYGGLTRRDYVITEETKKGMKKVLSEIQDGTFKKQFADENATDGANLKEMRAAEEQEDIETVGKRLRIACGLQKED
;
A
#
# COMPACT_ATOMS: atom_id res chain seq x y z
N ARG A 1 7.57 1.62 4.95
CA ARG A 1 8.57 0.95 5.82
C ARG A 1 8.01 -0.02 6.85
N SER A 2 6.91 -0.68 6.79
CA SER A 2 6.53 -1.53 7.94
C SER A 2 5.33 -2.45 7.75
N SER A 3 4.71 -2.49 6.57
CA SER A 3 3.54 -3.37 6.35
C SER A 3 3.83 -4.82 6.72
N GLY A 4 4.98 -5.33 6.30
CA GLY A 4 5.41 -6.68 6.60
C GLY A 4 5.59 -6.99 8.09
N LEU A 5 6.16 -6.08 8.86
CA LEU A 5 6.33 -6.27 10.31
C LEU A 5 4.98 -6.28 11.03
N TYR A 6 4.03 -5.44 10.62
CA TYR A 6 2.68 -5.40 11.20
C TYR A 6 1.86 -6.65 10.89
N GLN A 7 1.91 -7.17 9.66
CA GLN A 7 1.25 -8.43 9.33
C GLN A 7 1.83 -9.61 10.14
N LYS A 8 3.15 -9.71 10.24
CA LYS A 8 3.82 -10.73 11.05
C LYS A 8 3.43 -10.65 12.53
N LYS A 9 3.35 -9.45 13.11
CA LYS A 9 2.86 -9.25 14.49
C LYS A 9 1.43 -9.77 14.64
N ASN A 10 0.55 -9.52 13.68
CA ASN A 10 -0.83 -10.01 13.73
C ASN A 10 -0.88 -11.53 13.68
N MET A 11 -0.10 -12.18 12.81
CA MET A 11 -0.05 -13.65 12.73
C MET A 11 0.39 -14.27 14.06
N ARG A 12 1.38 -13.69 14.76
CA ARG A 12 1.83 -14.20 16.07
C ARG A 12 0.76 -14.08 17.15
N TRP A 13 -0.07 -13.03 17.13
CA TRP A 13 -1.11 -12.80 18.14
C TRP A 13 -2.43 -13.52 17.81
N ALA A 14 -2.60 -14.00 16.58
CA ALA A 14 -3.69 -14.91 16.27
C ALA A 14 -3.50 -16.19 17.09
N SER A 15 -4.54 -16.65 17.77
CA SER A 15 -4.54 -17.82 18.67
C SER A 15 -4.31 -19.15 17.94
N PHE A 16 -3.50 -19.16 16.89
CA PHE A 16 -3.06 -20.37 16.20
C PHE A 16 -1.87 -20.97 16.97
N SER A 17 -2.18 -21.76 17.99
CA SER A 17 -1.19 -22.46 18.83
C SER A 17 -0.30 -23.47 18.07
N ARG A 18 -0.37 -23.49 16.74
CA ARG A 18 0.36 -24.43 15.89
C ARG A 18 1.18 -23.78 14.77
N VAL A 19 1.17 -22.44 14.61
CA VAL A 19 1.96 -21.75 13.58
C VAL A 19 3.21 -21.17 14.21
N ASN A 20 4.39 -21.65 13.75
CA ASN A 20 5.67 -21.03 14.08
C ASN A 20 5.94 -19.89 13.10
N VAL A 21 6.14 -18.68 13.61
CA VAL A 21 6.42 -17.49 12.79
C VAL A 21 7.87 -17.07 13.00
N VAL A 22 8.67 -17.17 11.92
CA VAL A 22 10.03 -16.66 11.86
C VAL A 22 10.11 -15.42 11.01
N VAL A 23 11.08 -14.56 11.26
CA VAL A 23 11.27 -13.31 10.52
C VAL A 23 12.63 -13.29 9.86
N GLY A 24 12.66 -13.50 8.54
CA GLY A 24 13.87 -13.36 7.73
C GLY A 24 14.17 -11.86 7.50
N LEU A 25 15.35 -11.41 7.93
CA LEU A 25 15.80 -10.03 7.73
C LEU A 25 17.27 -10.00 7.34
N ARG A 26 17.69 -8.90 6.71
CA ARG A 26 19.11 -8.61 6.50
C ARG A 26 19.77 -8.39 7.87
N GLU A 27 20.84 -9.13 8.13
CA GLU A 27 21.62 -8.96 9.35
C GLU A 27 22.08 -7.51 9.53
N ASN A 28 22.00 -7.02 10.75
CA ASN A 28 22.33 -5.63 11.10
C ASN A 28 21.52 -4.55 10.35
N GLY A 29 20.45 -4.92 9.67
CA GLY A 29 19.50 -3.96 9.08
C GLY A 29 18.71 -3.22 10.17
N SER A 30 18.17 -2.06 9.84
CA SER A 30 17.40 -1.20 10.78
C SER A 30 16.22 -1.91 11.46
N SER A 31 15.64 -2.92 10.83
CA SER A 31 14.51 -3.68 11.38
C SER A 31 14.92 -4.89 12.23
N TRP A 32 16.20 -5.27 12.22
CA TRP A 32 16.70 -6.47 12.90
C TRP A 32 16.50 -6.41 14.42
N ASN A 33 17.01 -5.36 15.05
CA ASN A 33 16.89 -5.17 16.50
C ASN A 33 15.46 -4.88 16.90
N LEU A 34 14.73 -4.07 16.14
CA LEU A 34 13.33 -3.75 16.40
C LEU A 34 12.46 -5.02 16.42
N ALA A 35 12.66 -5.94 15.47
CA ALA A 35 11.92 -7.20 15.45
C ALA A 35 12.27 -8.10 16.64
N LYS A 36 13.54 -8.12 17.08
CA LYS A 36 13.96 -8.85 18.29
C LYS A 36 13.35 -8.24 19.56
N GLU A 37 13.35 -6.92 19.70
CA GLU A 37 12.72 -6.20 20.81
C GLU A 37 11.22 -6.49 20.89
N ASP A 38 10.55 -6.62 19.74
CA ASP A 38 9.17 -7.08 19.65
C ASP A 38 8.99 -8.57 19.96
N GLY A 39 10.07 -9.27 20.34
CA GLY A 39 10.07 -10.69 20.72
C GLY A 39 9.85 -11.64 19.56
N MET A 40 10.16 -11.24 18.31
CA MET A 40 10.10 -12.13 17.16
C MET A 40 11.31 -13.05 17.08
N ASN A 41 11.13 -14.26 16.54
CA ASN A 41 12.24 -15.12 16.16
C ASN A 41 12.84 -14.58 14.85
N VAL A 42 14.05 -13.97 14.92
CA VAL A 42 14.70 -13.29 13.79
C VAL A 42 15.92 -14.06 13.36
N MET A 43 16.04 -14.32 12.07
CA MET A 43 17.18 -14.99 11.44
C MET A 43 17.50 -14.39 10.07
N SER A 44 18.55 -14.87 9.40
CA SER A 44 18.84 -14.46 8.03
C SER A 44 17.67 -14.83 7.09
N ILE A 45 17.58 -14.17 5.94
CA ILE A 45 16.52 -14.47 4.96
C ILE A 45 16.63 -15.92 4.50
N SER A 46 17.84 -16.40 4.22
CA SER A 46 18.09 -17.77 3.78
C SER A 46 17.72 -18.81 4.85
N ASP A 47 18.09 -18.57 6.11
CA ASP A 47 17.72 -19.49 7.20
C ASP A 47 16.21 -19.52 7.41
N ALA A 48 15.54 -18.35 7.31
CA ALA A 48 14.09 -18.28 7.41
C ALA A 48 13.39 -19.00 6.24
N ALA A 49 13.92 -18.88 5.02
CA ALA A 49 13.38 -19.57 3.86
C ALA A 49 13.51 -21.10 3.98
N LYS A 50 14.65 -21.56 4.50
CA LYS A 50 14.94 -22.99 4.71
C LYS A 50 14.03 -23.65 5.76
N GLU A 51 13.57 -22.90 6.77
CA GLU A 51 12.71 -23.43 7.83
C GLU A 51 11.21 -23.32 7.50
N ALA A 52 10.83 -22.61 6.44
CA ALA A 52 9.45 -22.20 6.23
C ALA A 52 8.70 -23.13 5.26
N ASP A 53 7.50 -23.59 5.67
CA ASP A 53 6.51 -24.17 4.76
C ASP A 53 5.83 -23.09 3.90
N ILE A 54 5.65 -21.88 4.48
CA ILE A 54 5.04 -20.74 3.79
C ILE A 54 6.01 -19.56 3.89
N ILE A 55 6.48 -19.09 2.74
CA ILE A 55 7.39 -17.95 2.62
C ILE A 55 6.58 -16.72 2.17
N HIS A 56 6.31 -15.81 3.10
CA HIS A 56 5.57 -14.58 2.80
C HIS A 56 6.54 -13.42 2.55
N ILE A 57 6.65 -12.98 1.30
CA ILE A 57 7.57 -11.94 0.86
C ILE A 57 6.92 -10.56 1.05
N LEU A 58 7.53 -9.73 1.90
CA LEU A 58 7.05 -8.39 2.28
C LEU A 58 8.17 -7.35 2.14
N LEU A 59 9.02 -7.54 1.16
CA LEU A 59 10.07 -6.61 0.78
C LEU A 59 9.52 -5.55 -0.19
N PRO A 60 10.19 -4.40 -0.36
CA PRO A 60 9.90 -3.50 -1.49
C PRO A 60 10.01 -4.24 -2.83
N ASP A 61 9.12 -3.89 -3.77
CA ASP A 61 8.98 -4.64 -5.02
C ASP A 61 10.26 -4.68 -5.85
N GLU A 62 11.02 -3.59 -5.84
CA GLU A 62 12.27 -3.43 -6.59
C GLU A 62 13.41 -4.35 -6.16
N ILE A 63 13.35 -4.90 -4.94
CA ILE A 63 14.39 -5.80 -4.43
C ILE A 63 13.94 -7.25 -4.29
N GLN A 64 12.65 -7.53 -4.51
CA GLN A 64 12.11 -8.88 -4.30
C GLN A 64 12.73 -9.91 -5.25
N GLU A 65 12.90 -9.58 -6.54
CA GLU A 65 13.49 -10.47 -7.53
C GLU A 65 14.92 -10.90 -7.13
N ASP A 66 15.76 -9.92 -6.77
CA ASP A 66 17.14 -10.18 -6.37
C ASP A 66 17.21 -11.03 -5.10
N VAL A 67 16.43 -10.67 -4.09
CA VAL A 67 16.39 -11.41 -2.82
C VAL A 67 15.82 -12.82 -3.02
N TYR A 68 14.78 -12.97 -3.84
CA TYR A 68 14.22 -14.28 -4.14
C TYR A 68 15.27 -15.18 -4.80
N ASN A 69 15.90 -14.72 -5.87
CA ASN A 69 16.86 -15.51 -6.63
C ASN A 69 18.12 -15.87 -5.84
N ASN A 70 18.61 -14.94 -4.99
CA ASN A 70 19.89 -15.12 -4.31
C ASN A 70 19.79 -15.69 -2.89
N GLN A 71 18.61 -15.61 -2.23
CA GLN A 71 18.49 -15.94 -0.81
C GLN A 71 17.30 -16.83 -0.46
N ILE A 72 16.36 -17.06 -1.40
CA ILE A 72 15.13 -17.81 -1.13
C ILE A 72 15.02 -19.04 -2.06
N ALA A 73 15.18 -18.86 -3.36
CA ALA A 73 14.85 -19.88 -4.37
C ALA A 73 15.53 -21.25 -4.15
N GLU A 74 16.78 -21.25 -3.68
CA GLU A 74 17.54 -22.48 -3.40
C GLU A 74 16.89 -23.35 -2.29
N TYR A 75 16.12 -22.72 -1.40
CA TYR A 75 15.51 -23.39 -0.23
C TYR A 75 14.02 -23.67 -0.41
N VAL A 76 13.46 -23.33 -1.57
CA VAL A 76 12.05 -23.61 -1.87
C VAL A 76 11.91 -25.07 -2.28
N GLU A 77 11.12 -25.82 -1.53
CA GLU A 77 10.87 -27.23 -1.75
C GLU A 77 9.47 -27.47 -2.35
N SER A 78 9.29 -28.63 -2.97
CA SER A 78 7.99 -29.07 -3.50
C SER A 78 6.91 -29.04 -2.41
N GLY A 79 5.78 -28.44 -2.70
CA GLY A 79 4.67 -28.25 -1.76
C GLY A 79 4.77 -27.03 -0.87
N ASN A 80 5.88 -26.28 -0.90
CA ASN A 80 5.95 -24.98 -0.23
C ASN A 80 4.95 -23.97 -0.84
N THR A 81 4.66 -22.93 -0.10
CA THR A 81 3.84 -21.82 -0.55
C THR A 81 4.64 -20.51 -0.56
N ILE A 82 4.72 -19.86 -1.70
CA ILE A 82 5.23 -18.51 -1.83
C ILE A 82 4.06 -17.53 -1.80
N SER A 83 4.10 -16.58 -0.91
CA SER A 83 2.98 -15.67 -0.66
C SER A 83 3.41 -14.20 -0.77
N PHE A 84 2.52 -13.37 -1.28
CA PHE A 84 2.71 -11.94 -1.52
C PHE A 84 1.58 -11.12 -0.91
N SER A 85 1.81 -9.82 -0.72
CA SER A 85 0.77 -8.82 -0.38
C SER A 85 0.50 -7.82 -1.50
N HIS A 86 1.22 -7.94 -2.62
CA HIS A 86 1.03 -7.23 -3.88
C HIS A 86 1.53 -8.12 -5.02
N GLY A 87 0.84 -8.09 -6.14
CA GLY A 87 1.07 -9.04 -7.21
C GLY A 87 2.22 -8.69 -8.18
N TYR A 88 2.89 -7.55 -8.03
CA TYR A 88 3.83 -6.95 -8.98
C TYR A 88 4.86 -7.94 -9.55
N ASN A 89 5.62 -8.59 -8.69
CA ASN A 89 6.74 -9.44 -9.12
C ASN A 89 6.30 -10.72 -9.84
N ILE A 90 5.13 -11.24 -9.51
CA ILE A 90 4.53 -12.40 -10.19
C ILE A 90 3.87 -11.97 -11.50
N HIS A 91 3.00 -10.95 -11.47
CA HIS A 91 2.28 -10.46 -12.65
C HIS A 91 3.25 -10.04 -13.77
N PHE A 92 4.31 -9.34 -13.44
CA PHE A 92 5.31 -8.93 -14.43
C PHE A 92 6.40 -9.98 -14.72
N GLY A 93 6.29 -11.19 -14.17
CA GLY A 93 7.16 -12.32 -14.44
C GLY A 93 8.61 -12.14 -13.99
N LEU A 94 8.84 -11.34 -12.93
CA LEU A 94 10.16 -11.12 -12.34
C LEU A 94 10.55 -12.28 -11.42
N ILE A 95 9.61 -12.82 -10.66
CA ILE A 95 9.78 -14.02 -9.83
C ILE A 95 9.01 -15.16 -10.49
N LYS A 96 9.68 -16.30 -10.69
CA LYS A 96 9.13 -17.50 -11.33
C LYS A 96 9.48 -18.74 -10.49
N PRO A 97 8.69 -19.08 -9.47
CA PRO A 97 8.87 -20.32 -8.72
C PRO A 97 8.62 -21.55 -9.59
N GLY A 98 9.05 -22.72 -9.10
CA GLY A 98 8.78 -24.01 -9.74
C GLY A 98 7.29 -24.34 -9.82
N GLU A 99 6.91 -25.28 -10.72
CA GLU A 99 5.52 -25.69 -10.92
C GLU A 99 4.96 -26.51 -9.75
N ASP A 100 5.80 -26.95 -8.85
CA ASP A 100 5.49 -27.83 -7.71
C ASP A 100 5.27 -27.07 -6.38
N VAL A 101 5.16 -25.74 -6.42
CA VAL A 101 4.87 -24.88 -5.26
C VAL A 101 3.58 -24.10 -5.45
N ASN A 102 2.94 -23.68 -4.36
CA ASN A 102 1.82 -22.77 -4.43
C ASN A 102 2.31 -21.32 -4.58
N ILE A 103 1.59 -20.53 -5.37
CA ILE A 103 1.78 -19.08 -5.47
C ILE A 103 0.47 -18.41 -5.10
N VAL A 104 0.47 -17.72 -3.96
CA VAL A 104 -0.74 -17.11 -3.40
C VAL A 104 -0.50 -15.63 -3.05
N MET A 105 -1.58 -14.89 -2.99
CA MET A 105 -1.57 -13.52 -2.48
C MET A 105 -2.67 -13.34 -1.46
N PHE A 106 -2.39 -12.57 -0.39
CA PHE A 106 -3.42 -11.91 0.40
C PHE A 106 -3.00 -10.45 0.61
N ALA A 107 -3.77 -9.54 0.05
CA ALA A 107 -3.46 -8.12 -0.06
C ALA A 107 -4.43 -7.29 0.80
N PRO A 108 -4.00 -6.79 1.98
CA PRO A 108 -4.79 -5.83 2.74
C PRO A 108 -4.97 -4.53 1.94
N LYS A 109 -6.20 -4.03 1.81
CA LYS A 109 -6.46 -2.76 1.12
C LYS A 109 -6.38 -1.60 2.10
N GLY A 110 -5.15 -1.23 2.43
CA GLY A 110 -4.79 -0.11 3.30
C GLY A 110 -3.36 -0.16 3.79
N PRO A 111 -2.86 0.96 4.33
CA PRO A 111 -1.47 1.06 4.78
C PRO A 111 -1.17 0.07 5.92
N GLY A 112 0.02 -0.48 5.95
CA GLY A 112 0.44 -1.52 6.92
C GLY A 112 0.27 -1.12 8.38
N SER A 113 0.42 0.16 8.72
CA SER A 113 0.15 0.68 10.06
C SER A 113 -1.32 0.48 10.46
N ARG A 114 -2.25 0.68 9.53
CA ARG A 114 -3.68 0.47 9.75
C ARG A 114 -4.04 -1.00 9.90
N VAL A 115 -3.39 -1.90 9.17
CA VAL A 115 -3.55 -3.35 9.38
C VAL A 115 -3.29 -3.72 10.84
N ARG A 116 -2.27 -3.11 11.46
CA ARG A 116 -1.94 -3.36 12.87
C ARG A 116 -2.93 -2.73 13.84
N THR A 117 -3.26 -1.44 13.65
CA THR A 117 -4.17 -0.73 14.58
C THR A 117 -5.56 -1.33 14.58
N THR A 118 -6.16 -1.56 13.42
CA THR A 118 -7.50 -2.17 13.33
C THR A 118 -7.54 -3.60 13.87
N TYR A 119 -6.45 -4.37 13.72
CA TYR A 119 -6.33 -5.69 14.34
C TYR A 119 -6.35 -5.60 15.87
N LEU A 120 -5.62 -4.64 16.46
CA LEU A 120 -5.61 -4.41 17.92
C LEU A 120 -6.96 -3.94 18.44
N ASP A 121 -7.71 -3.18 17.65
CA ASP A 121 -9.07 -2.75 17.95
C ASP A 121 -10.10 -3.89 17.85
N GLY A 122 -9.64 -5.10 17.54
CA GLY A 122 -10.49 -6.30 17.47
C GLY A 122 -11.20 -6.47 16.12
N PHE A 123 -10.89 -5.64 15.12
CA PHE A 123 -11.46 -5.66 13.77
C PHE A 123 -10.39 -6.05 12.72
N GLY A 124 -10.51 -5.57 11.47
CA GLY A 124 -9.58 -5.80 10.38
C GLY A 124 -9.73 -4.77 9.28
N ILE A 125 -8.88 -4.87 8.28
CA ILE A 125 -8.98 -4.13 7.02
C ILE A 125 -9.49 -5.11 5.97
N PRO A 126 -10.41 -4.71 5.06
CA PRO A 126 -10.78 -5.52 3.91
C PRO A 126 -9.56 -5.92 3.10
N GLY A 127 -9.60 -7.08 2.48
CA GLY A 127 -8.47 -7.57 1.69
C GLY A 127 -8.89 -8.38 0.48
N LEU A 128 -7.90 -8.65 -0.36
CA LEU A 128 -8.04 -9.51 -1.53
C LEU A 128 -7.25 -10.79 -1.31
N VAL A 129 -7.70 -11.89 -1.92
CA VAL A 129 -6.91 -13.13 -2.06
C VAL A 129 -6.86 -13.51 -3.53
N ALA A 130 -5.72 -14.03 -3.96
CA ALA A 130 -5.56 -14.54 -5.30
C ALA A 130 -4.65 -15.78 -5.30
N ILE A 131 -4.91 -16.68 -6.23
CA ILE A 131 -4.13 -17.89 -6.46
C ILE A 131 -3.59 -17.82 -7.88
N GLU A 132 -2.26 -17.78 -8.03
CA GLU A 132 -1.62 -17.89 -9.33
C GLU A 132 -1.31 -19.34 -9.67
N GLN A 133 -0.88 -20.13 -8.66
CA GLN A 133 -0.53 -21.54 -8.82
C GLN A 133 -0.99 -22.33 -7.59
N ASP A 134 -1.68 -23.44 -7.82
CA ASP A 134 -2.14 -24.38 -6.80
C ASP A 134 -1.53 -25.75 -7.07
N ALA A 135 -0.36 -26.03 -6.54
CA ALA A 135 0.35 -27.28 -6.70
C ALA A 135 -0.15 -28.37 -5.72
N THR A 136 -0.68 -27.96 -4.58
CA THR A 136 -1.08 -28.88 -3.50
C THR A 136 -2.59 -29.13 -3.45
N GLY A 137 -3.40 -28.31 -4.14
CA GLY A 137 -4.86 -28.40 -4.14
C GLY A 137 -5.54 -27.69 -2.95
N ASP A 138 -4.78 -26.96 -2.11
CA ASP A 138 -5.28 -26.25 -0.95
C ASP A 138 -4.81 -24.77 -0.85
N ALA A 139 -4.26 -24.23 -1.94
CA ALA A 139 -3.68 -22.89 -1.98
C ALA A 139 -4.68 -21.80 -1.55
N LEU A 140 -5.95 -21.90 -1.94
CA LEU A 140 -6.99 -20.95 -1.52
C LEU A 140 -7.23 -21.02 -0.01
N GLN A 141 -7.26 -22.20 0.58
CA GLN A 141 -7.44 -22.38 2.01
C GLN A 141 -6.27 -21.80 2.80
N LEU A 142 -5.05 -21.95 2.30
CA LEU A 142 -3.84 -21.34 2.87
C LEU A 142 -3.93 -19.82 2.83
N ALA A 143 -4.24 -19.23 1.67
CA ALA A 143 -4.39 -17.77 1.52
C ALA A 143 -5.48 -17.21 2.46
N LEU A 144 -6.64 -17.86 2.54
CA LEU A 144 -7.72 -17.49 3.45
C LEU A 144 -7.32 -17.68 4.93
N GLY A 145 -6.54 -18.71 5.24
CA GLY A 145 -5.98 -18.94 6.58
C GLY A 145 -5.06 -17.78 7.02
N MET A 146 -4.18 -17.33 6.11
CA MET A 146 -3.30 -16.18 6.35
C MET A 146 -4.10 -14.87 6.49
N ALA A 147 -5.08 -14.63 5.62
CA ALA A 147 -5.99 -13.49 5.70
C ALA A 147 -6.76 -13.47 7.04
N LYS A 148 -7.22 -14.64 7.51
CA LYS A 148 -7.87 -14.78 8.81
C LYS A 148 -6.93 -14.50 9.96
N ALA A 149 -5.69 -15.01 9.91
CA ALA A 149 -4.68 -14.81 10.95
C ALA A 149 -4.30 -13.34 11.11
N THR A 150 -4.36 -12.54 10.03
CA THR A 150 -4.09 -11.11 10.02
C THR A 150 -5.32 -10.23 10.28
N GLY A 151 -6.50 -10.83 10.41
CA GLY A 151 -7.74 -10.13 10.74
C GLY A 151 -8.57 -9.66 9.54
N LEU A 152 -8.10 -9.85 8.29
CA LEU A 152 -8.77 -9.36 7.10
C LEU A 152 -10.20 -9.91 6.95
N THR A 153 -10.39 -11.18 7.28
CA THR A 153 -11.70 -11.84 7.17
C THR A 153 -12.79 -11.26 8.09
N LYS A 154 -12.42 -10.45 9.08
CA LYS A 154 -13.41 -9.75 9.92
C LYS A 154 -14.06 -8.57 9.19
N ALA A 155 -13.32 -7.92 8.29
CA ALA A 155 -13.84 -6.84 7.46
C ALA A 155 -14.37 -7.33 6.10
N GLY A 156 -13.85 -8.47 5.62
CA GLY A 156 -14.23 -9.09 4.36
C GLY A 156 -13.03 -9.31 3.45
N VAL A 157 -13.11 -10.41 2.67
CA VAL A 157 -12.08 -10.78 1.70
C VAL A 157 -12.76 -11.09 0.37
N ILE A 158 -12.22 -10.57 -0.71
CA ILE A 158 -12.68 -10.80 -2.08
C ILE A 158 -11.61 -11.58 -2.83
N GLU A 159 -12.02 -12.61 -3.56
CA GLU A 159 -11.14 -13.35 -4.47
C GLU A 159 -10.94 -12.57 -5.77
N THR A 160 -9.69 -12.51 -6.24
CA THR A 160 -9.28 -11.81 -7.45
C THR A 160 -8.15 -12.56 -8.15
N THR A 161 -7.44 -11.93 -9.07
CA THR A 161 -6.24 -12.45 -9.74
C THR A 161 -5.02 -11.58 -9.44
N PHE A 162 -3.82 -12.12 -9.57
CA PHE A 162 -2.59 -11.32 -9.48
C PHE A 162 -2.59 -10.16 -10.47
N LYS A 163 -3.05 -10.40 -11.69
CA LYS A 163 -3.20 -9.35 -12.70
C LYS A 163 -4.13 -8.23 -12.26
N GLU A 164 -5.36 -8.57 -11.86
CA GLU A 164 -6.36 -7.57 -11.48
C GLU A 164 -5.92 -6.77 -10.27
N GLU A 165 -5.40 -7.43 -9.24
CA GLU A 165 -4.87 -6.74 -8.06
C GLU A 165 -3.74 -5.78 -8.43
N THR A 166 -2.73 -6.26 -9.19
CA THR A 166 -1.57 -5.44 -9.53
C THR A 166 -1.95 -4.23 -10.39
N GLU A 167 -2.73 -4.42 -11.44
CA GLU A 167 -3.11 -3.33 -12.34
C GLU A 167 -3.99 -2.29 -11.65
N THR A 168 -4.95 -2.73 -10.81
CA THR A 168 -5.85 -1.83 -10.11
C THR A 168 -5.20 -1.12 -8.93
N ASP A 169 -4.30 -1.76 -8.21
CA ASP A 169 -3.55 -1.16 -7.11
C ASP A 169 -2.61 -0.08 -7.63
N LEU A 170 -1.77 -0.39 -8.62
CA LEU A 170 -0.90 0.58 -9.29
C LEU A 170 -1.68 1.77 -9.88
N PHE A 171 -2.82 1.50 -10.53
CA PHE A 171 -3.66 2.56 -11.04
C PHE A 171 -4.23 3.42 -9.90
N GLY A 172 -4.75 2.79 -8.86
CA GLY A 172 -5.34 3.47 -7.71
C GLY A 172 -4.37 4.42 -7.04
N GLU A 173 -3.12 3.97 -6.77
CA GLU A 173 -2.12 4.82 -6.14
C GLU A 173 -1.60 5.94 -7.03
N GLN A 174 -1.44 5.70 -8.35
CA GLN A 174 -0.95 6.70 -9.28
C GLN A 174 -2.01 7.75 -9.64
N ALA A 175 -3.23 7.32 -9.97
CA ALA A 175 -4.26 8.19 -10.50
C ALA A 175 -5.17 8.82 -9.43
N VAL A 176 -5.29 8.23 -8.23
CA VAL A 176 -6.28 8.65 -7.23
C VAL A 176 -5.67 8.84 -5.84
N LEU A 177 -5.14 7.74 -5.23
CA LEU A 177 -4.87 7.68 -3.79
C LEU A 177 -3.62 8.46 -3.35
N CYS A 178 -2.59 8.53 -4.19
CA CYS A 178 -1.35 9.23 -3.91
C CYS A 178 -1.15 10.37 -4.91
N GLY A 179 -0.91 10.06 -6.19
CA GLY A 179 -0.64 11.07 -7.19
C GLY A 179 -1.81 12.01 -7.44
N GLY A 180 -3.02 11.47 -7.65
CA GLY A 180 -4.20 12.28 -7.96
C GLY A 180 -4.61 13.22 -6.83
N ILE A 181 -4.73 12.72 -5.60
CA ILE A 181 -5.20 13.53 -4.47
C ILE A 181 -4.19 14.61 -4.06
N THR A 182 -2.89 14.31 -4.08
CA THR A 182 -1.87 15.30 -3.74
C THR A 182 -1.80 16.42 -4.77
N ALA A 183 -1.88 16.08 -6.06
CA ALA A 183 -1.94 17.05 -7.15
C ALA A 183 -3.18 17.95 -7.08
N LEU A 184 -4.37 17.37 -6.77
CA LEU A 184 -5.61 18.11 -6.60
C LEU A 184 -5.54 19.11 -5.42
N ILE A 185 -5.04 18.64 -4.28
CA ILE A 185 -4.87 19.46 -3.07
C ILE A 185 -3.92 20.63 -3.36
N ASN A 186 -2.76 20.36 -3.95
CA ASN A 186 -1.75 21.37 -4.23
C ASN A 186 -2.27 22.41 -5.26
N ALA A 187 -2.93 21.97 -6.32
CA ALA A 187 -3.55 22.88 -7.29
C ALA A 187 -4.63 23.80 -6.64
N GLY A 188 -5.42 23.27 -5.73
CA GLY A 188 -6.39 24.04 -4.96
C GLY A 188 -5.72 25.06 -4.06
N PHE A 189 -4.71 24.67 -3.32
CA PHE A 189 -3.91 25.55 -2.46
C PHE A 189 -3.27 26.68 -3.25
N GLN A 190 -2.56 26.37 -4.34
CA GLN A 190 -1.90 27.37 -5.19
C GLN A 190 -2.92 28.35 -5.78
N THR A 191 -4.07 27.86 -6.27
CA THR A 191 -5.13 28.72 -6.82
C THR A 191 -5.61 29.77 -5.82
N LEU A 192 -5.78 29.41 -4.55
CA LEU A 192 -6.20 30.33 -3.50
C LEU A 192 -5.10 31.33 -3.13
N VAL A 193 -3.87 30.85 -3.01
CA VAL A 193 -2.73 31.72 -2.66
C VAL A 193 -2.43 32.75 -3.78
N GLU A 194 -2.47 32.33 -5.03
CA GLU A 194 -2.32 33.22 -6.20
C GLU A 194 -3.45 34.27 -6.27
N ALA A 195 -4.64 33.94 -5.81
CA ALA A 195 -5.75 34.88 -5.69
C ALA A 195 -5.62 35.85 -4.51
N GLY A 196 -4.55 35.73 -3.70
CA GLY A 196 -4.24 36.63 -2.60
C GLY A 196 -4.82 36.22 -1.24
N TYR A 197 -5.34 35.00 -1.11
CA TYR A 197 -5.80 34.49 0.19
C TYR A 197 -4.61 34.06 1.06
N GLN A 198 -4.82 34.07 2.39
CA GLN A 198 -3.81 33.65 3.35
C GLN A 198 -3.47 32.16 3.15
N PRO A 199 -2.18 31.79 3.07
CA PRO A 199 -1.77 30.39 2.87
C PRO A 199 -2.29 29.45 3.97
N GLU A 200 -2.40 29.92 5.21
CA GLU A 200 -2.92 29.14 6.32
C GLU A 200 -4.40 28.77 6.09
N ILE A 201 -5.21 29.71 5.59
CA ILE A 201 -6.61 29.45 5.24
C ILE A 201 -6.69 28.52 4.04
N ALA A 202 -5.89 28.76 2.99
CA ALA A 202 -5.83 27.87 1.83
C ALA A 202 -5.49 26.42 2.23
N TYR A 203 -4.54 26.23 3.17
CA TYR A 203 -4.18 24.91 3.68
C TYR A 203 -5.34 24.23 4.42
N PHE A 204 -6.07 24.95 5.29
CA PHE A 204 -7.21 24.35 5.98
C PHE A 204 -8.30 23.92 5.02
N GLU A 205 -8.66 24.76 4.06
CA GLU A 205 -9.76 24.53 3.12
C GLU A 205 -9.45 23.47 2.06
N THR A 206 -8.18 23.31 1.64
CA THR A 206 -7.82 22.42 0.53
C THR A 206 -7.06 21.17 0.95
N CYS A 207 -6.49 21.13 2.16
CA CYS A 207 -5.71 20.01 2.62
C CYS A 207 -6.24 19.40 3.92
N HIS A 208 -6.35 20.19 4.99
CA HIS A 208 -6.74 19.67 6.29
C HIS A 208 -8.16 19.08 6.29
N GLU A 209 -9.09 19.79 5.70
CA GLU A 209 -10.51 19.39 5.69
C GLU A 209 -10.79 18.20 4.79
N VAL A 210 -9.95 17.93 3.79
CA VAL A 210 -10.08 16.76 2.90
C VAL A 210 -10.21 15.46 3.70
N LYS A 211 -9.45 15.31 4.78
CA LYS A 211 -9.55 14.11 5.63
C LYS A 211 -10.96 13.90 6.18
N LEU A 212 -11.61 14.96 6.64
CA LEU A 212 -12.94 14.87 7.24
C LEU A 212 -14.00 14.48 6.21
N ILE A 213 -13.90 15.06 5.01
CA ILE A 213 -14.78 14.70 3.89
C ILE A 213 -14.52 13.27 3.42
N VAL A 214 -13.25 12.83 3.38
CA VAL A 214 -12.89 11.45 3.00
C VAL A 214 -13.35 10.45 4.06
N ASP A 215 -13.27 10.78 5.34
CA ASP A 215 -13.82 9.95 6.43
C ASP A 215 -15.32 9.75 6.25
N ASP A 216 -16.07 10.82 5.95
CA ASP A 216 -17.52 10.75 5.71
C ASP A 216 -17.85 9.94 4.44
N ILE A 217 -17.12 10.13 3.35
CA ILE A 217 -17.25 9.29 2.15
C ILE A 217 -16.99 7.80 2.49
N TYR A 218 -15.99 7.54 3.32
CA TYR A 218 -15.62 6.18 3.73
C TYR A 218 -16.72 5.52 4.56
N GLU A 219 -17.34 6.27 5.47
CA GLU A 219 -18.35 5.75 6.39
C GLU A 219 -19.74 5.68 5.75
N ASN A 220 -20.13 6.69 4.97
CA ASN A 220 -21.50 6.93 4.53
C ASN A 220 -21.68 6.89 2.99
N GLY A 221 -20.56 6.77 2.24
CA GLY A 221 -20.54 6.83 0.79
C GLY A 221 -20.83 8.24 0.24
N PHE A 222 -20.78 8.42 -1.08
CA PHE A 222 -21.03 9.73 -1.70
C PHE A 222 -22.40 10.29 -1.35
N GLY A 223 -23.44 9.44 -1.33
CA GLY A 223 -24.79 9.89 -1.04
C GLY A 223 -25.00 10.31 0.42
N GLY A 224 -24.26 9.74 1.38
CA GLY A 224 -24.25 10.16 2.78
C GLY A 224 -23.53 11.48 2.92
N MET A 225 -22.31 11.57 2.42
CA MET A 225 -21.51 12.80 2.45
C MET A 225 -22.27 14.01 1.88
N TRP A 226 -22.97 13.88 0.74
CA TRP A 226 -23.78 14.98 0.19
C TRP A 226 -24.96 15.40 1.09
N LYS A 227 -25.44 14.52 1.96
CA LYS A 227 -26.51 14.88 2.92
C LYS A 227 -25.97 15.54 4.17
N ASP A 228 -24.71 15.29 4.53
CA ASP A 228 -24.11 15.79 5.75
C ASP A 228 -23.48 17.19 5.56
N VAL A 229 -23.09 17.54 4.31
CA VAL A 229 -22.60 18.90 4.01
C VAL A 229 -23.74 19.90 3.80
N SER A 230 -23.41 21.21 3.80
CA SER A 230 -24.40 22.25 3.54
C SER A 230 -24.95 22.19 2.11
N ASN A 231 -26.18 22.66 1.89
CA ASN A 231 -26.79 22.77 0.56
C ASN A 231 -25.91 23.58 -0.42
N THR A 232 -25.15 24.56 0.09
CA THR A 232 -24.22 25.37 -0.71
C THR A 232 -23.04 24.54 -1.19
N ALA A 233 -22.48 23.70 -0.31
CA ALA A 233 -21.38 22.81 -0.64
C ALA A 233 -21.84 21.70 -1.62
N GLU A 234 -23.01 21.11 -1.37
CA GLU A 234 -23.62 20.11 -2.26
C GLU A 234 -23.85 20.69 -3.65
N TYR A 235 -24.55 21.82 -3.77
CA TYR A 235 -24.82 22.44 -5.05
C TYR A 235 -23.54 22.86 -5.77
N GLY A 236 -22.60 23.49 -5.06
CA GLY A 236 -21.31 23.91 -5.61
C GLY A 236 -20.50 22.71 -6.12
N GLY A 237 -20.35 21.67 -5.30
CA GLY A 237 -19.62 20.47 -5.66
C GLY A 237 -20.21 19.75 -6.87
N LEU A 238 -21.50 19.46 -6.84
CA LEU A 238 -22.17 18.74 -7.93
C LEU A 238 -22.17 19.51 -9.26
N THR A 239 -22.23 20.85 -9.24
CA THR A 239 -22.28 21.66 -10.46
C THR A 239 -20.90 22.08 -10.99
N ARG A 240 -19.82 21.94 -10.20
CA ARG A 240 -18.47 22.42 -10.58
C ARG A 240 -17.44 21.29 -10.75
N ARG A 241 -17.70 20.09 -10.23
CA ARG A 241 -16.76 18.95 -10.31
C ARG A 241 -16.24 18.67 -11.72
N ASP A 242 -17.08 18.86 -12.76
CA ASP A 242 -16.71 18.58 -14.15
C ASP A 242 -15.77 19.65 -14.75
N TYR A 243 -15.57 20.79 -14.07
CA TYR A 243 -14.52 21.76 -14.43
C TYR A 243 -13.14 21.30 -13.96
N VAL A 244 -13.10 20.49 -12.91
CA VAL A 244 -11.86 19.97 -12.31
C VAL A 244 -11.50 18.61 -12.91
N ILE A 245 -12.44 17.67 -12.91
CA ILE A 245 -12.27 16.35 -13.53
C ILE A 245 -12.89 16.36 -14.91
N THR A 246 -12.13 16.86 -15.86
CA THR A 246 -12.52 17.03 -17.26
C THR A 246 -12.36 15.74 -18.08
N GLU A 247 -12.79 15.73 -19.34
CA GLU A 247 -12.51 14.64 -20.26
C GLU A 247 -11.00 14.46 -20.51
N GLU A 248 -10.20 15.54 -20.48
CA GLU A 248 -8.74 15.44 -20.58
C GLU A 248 -8.14 14.76 -19.34
N THR A 249 -8.65 15.06 -18.13
CA THR A 249 -8.26 14.35 -16.91
C THR A 249 -8.52 12.84 -17.05
N LYS A 250 -9.70 12.45 -17.54
CA LYS A 250 -10.05 11.04 -17.78
C LYS A 250 -9.17 10.38 -18.84
N LYS A 251 -8.76 11.11 -19.88
CA LYS A 251 -7.78 10.61 -20.88
C LYS A 251 -6.42 10.36 -20.24
N GLY A 252 -5.98 11.26 -19.34
CA GLY A 252 -4.77 11.06 -18.51
C GLY A 252 -4.85 9.78 -17.70
N MET A 253 -5.95 9.56 -16.99
CA MET A 253 -6.17 8.32 -16.21
C MET A 253 -6.13 7.06 -17.10
N LYS A 254 -6.75 7.09 -18.28
CA LYS A 254 -6.68 5.97 -19.24
C LYS A 254 -5.26 5.71 -19.74
N LYS A 255 -4.46 6.76 -19.93
CA LYS A 255 -3.05 6.63 -20.30
C LYS A 255 -2.26 5.95 -19.17
N VAL A 256 -2.43 6.38 -17.93
CA VAL A 256 -1.80 5.74 -16.75
C VAL A 256 -2.13 4.24 -16.71
N LEU A 257 -3.40 3.88 -16.86
CA LEU A 257 -3.79 2.47 -16.88
C LEU A 257 -3.15 1.70 -18.05
N SER A 258 -3.12 2.29 -19.25
CA SER A 258 -2.49 1.66 -20.42
C SER A 258 -0.99 1.42 -20.21
N GLU A 259 -0.26 2.39 -19.62
CA GLU A 259 1.18 2.26 -19.35
C GLU A 259 1.49 1.22 -18.25
N ILE A 260 0.56 0.96 -17.33
CA ILE A 260 0.65 -0.16 -16.40
C ILE A 260 0.46 -1.49 -17.14
N GLN A 261 -0.58 -1.59 -17.95
CA GLN A 261 -0.97 -2.83 -18.64
C GLN A 261 0.02 -3.29 -19.70
N ASP A 262 0.66 -2.36 -20.41
CA ASP A 262 1.63 -2.67 -21.45
C ASP A 262 3.07 -2.81 -20.94
N GLY A 263 3.30 -2.61 -19.63
CA GLY A 263 4.59 -2.72 -18.98
C GLY A 263 5.50 -1.50 -19.11
N THR A 264 5.02 -0.40 -19.68
CA THR A 264 5.77 0.87 -19.79
C THR A 264 6.16 1.37 -18.39
N PHE A 265 5.20 1.40 -17.43
CA PHE A 265 5.48 1.81 -16.05
C PHE A 265 6.50 0.86 -15.38
N LYS A 266 6.34 -0.46 -15.53
CA LYS A 266 7.31 -1.44 -15.01
C LYS A 266 8.73 -1.12 -15.50
N LYS A 267 8.88 -0.81 -16.80
CA LYS A 267 10.19 -0.48 -17.36
C LYS A 267 10.75 0.81 -16.77
N GLN A 268 9.95 1.86 -16.69
CA GLN A 268 10.35 3.15 -16.11
C GLN A 268 10.80 2.98 -14.65
N PHE A 269 10.07 2.18 -13.85
CA PHE A 269 10.43 1.91 -12.46
C PHE A 269 11.72 1.10 -12.33
N ALA A 270 11.94 0.13 -13.22
CA ALA A 270 13.20 -0.62 -13.27
C ALA A 270 14.39 0.27 -13.65
N ASP A 271 14.23 1.15 -14.66
CA ASP A 271 15.26 2.11 -15.07
C ASP A 271 15.60 3.10 -13.92
N GLU A 272 14.60 3.56 -13.16
CA GLU A 272 14.77 4.41 -11.97
C GLU A 272 15.57 3.69 -10.87
N ASN A 273 15.23 2.44 -10.58
CA ASN A 273 15.92 1.65 -9.57
C ASN A 273 17.37 1.35 -9.95
N ALA A 274 17.68 1.20 -11.24
CA ALA A 274 19.04 1.01 -11.72
C ALA A 274 19.96 2.22 -11.42
N THR A 275 19.37 3.40 -11.16
CA THR A 275 20.08 4.64 -10.78
C THR A 275 19.99 4.94 -9.27
N ASP A 276 19.66 3.94 -8.46
CA ASP A 276 19.45 4.12 -7.01
C ASP A 276 18.37 5.16 -6.67
N GLY A 277 17.37 5.28 -7.51
CA GLY A 277 16.24 6.19 -7.31
C GLY A 277 16.64 7.68 -7.39
N ALA A 278 17.53 8.04 -8.28
CA ALA A 278 18.06 9.41 -8.38
C ALA A 278 16.98 10.45 -8.66
N ASN A 279 16.14 10.20 -9.67
CA ASN A 279 15.04 11.09 -10.02
C ASN A 279 13.94 11.12 -8.92
N LEU A 280 13.64 9.99 -8.30
CA LEU A 280 12.71 9.94 -7.17
C LEU A 280 13.19 10.74 -5.96
N LYS A 281 14.50 10.75 -5.70
CA LYS A 281 15.11 11.59 -4.64
C LYS A 281 14.95 13.09 -4.95
N GLU A 282 15.15 13.48 -6.21
CA GLU A 282 14.94 14.87 -6.65
C GLU A 282 13.47 15.28 -6.54
N MET A 283 12.54 14.45 -6.98
CA MET A 283 11.09 14.70 -6.84
C MET A 283 10.67 14.84 -5.38
N ARG A 284 11.16 13.97 -4.48
CA ARG A 284 10.90 14.11 -3.03
C ARG A 284 11.40 15.40 -2.45
N ALA A 285 12.62 15.80 -2.82
CA ALA A 285 13.19 17.06 -2.37
C ALA A 285 12.40 18.28 -2.89
N ALA A 286 11.87 18.22 -4.09
CA ALA A 286 11.00 19.24 -4.64
C ALA A 286 9.66 19.33 -3.87
N GLU A 287 9.00 18.22 -3.62
CA GLU A 287 7.75 18.16 -2.84
C GLU A 287 7.96 18.73 -1.41
N GLU A 288 9.07 18.43 -0.76
CA GLU A 288 9.39 18.96 0.57
C GLU A 288 9.60 20.49 0.59
N GLN A 289 9.86 21.11 -0.56
CA GLN A 289 10.05 22.57 -0.70
C GLN A 289 8.76 23.30 -1.11
N GLU A 290 7.70 22.59 -1.44
CA GLU A 290 6.43 23.21 -1.79
C GLU A 290 5.88 24.07 -0.64
N ASP A 291 5.29 25.22 -0.99
CA ASP A 291 4.74 26.16 0.00
C ASP A 291 3.69 25.50 0.90
N ILE A 292 2.87 24.61 0.35
CA ILE A 292 1.88 23.86 1.10
C ILE A 292 2.50 23.00 2.21
N GLU A 293 3.68 22.41 1.98
CA GLU A 293 4.39 21.62 3.01
C GLU A 293 4.96 22.51 4.11
N THR A 294 5.54 23.65 3.74
CA THR A 294 6.08 24.63 4.69
C THR A 294 4.96 25.18 5.61
N VAL A 295 3.86 25.61 5.04
CA VAL A 295 2.67 26.08 5.76
C VAL A 295 2.05 24.96 6.58
N GLY A 296 1.87 23.80 5.96
CA GLY A 296 1.28 22.61 6.58
C GLY A 296 2.06 22.11 7.79
N LYS A 297 3.39 22.08 7.74
CA LYS A 297 4.23 21.67 8.88
C LYS A 297 3.96 22.55 10.11
N ARG A 298 3.96 23.87 9.93
CA ARG A 298 3.65 24.82 11.03
C ARG A 298 2.25 24.59 11.61
N LEU A 299 1.27 24.40 10.77
CA LEU A 299 -0.11 24.18 11.20
C LEU A 299 -0.32 22.81 11.86
N ARG A 300 0.28 21.74 11.34
CA ARG A 300 0.23 20.40 11.97
C ARG A 300 0.82 20.43 13.39
N ILE A 301 1.92 21.16 13.60
CA ILE A 301 2.53 21.35 14.93
C ILE A 301 1.58 22.18 15.81
N ALA A 302 1.11 23.33 15.33
CA ALA A 302 0.21 24.22 16.09
C ALA A 302 -1.11 23.53 16.53
N CYS A 303 -1.63 22.63 15.68
CA CYS A 303 -2.84 21.85 15.98
C CYS A 303 -2.56 20.56 16.78
N GLY A 304 -1.32 20.28 17.17
CA GLY A 304 -0.93 19.08 17.93
C GLY A 304 -1.00 17.77 17.13
N LEU A 305 -1.06 17.84 15.81
CA LEU A 305 -1.06 16.68 14.91
C LEU A 305 0.35 16.13 14.68
N GLN A 306 1.36 16.98 14.84
CA GLN A 306 2.77 16.63 14.72
C GLN A 306 3.54 17.23 15.92
N LYS A 307 4.54 16.50 16.41
CA LYS A 307 5.44 17.01 17.45
C LYS A 307 6.48 17.95 16.83
N GLU A 308 6.94 18.94 17.57
CA GLU A 308 8.17 19.66 17.25
C GLU A 308 9.35 18.67 17.31
N ASP A 309 10.24 18.73 16.32
CA ASP A 309 11.45 17.92 16.25
C ASP A 309 12.48 18.39 17.28
#